data_490c9efa034584ea1d1ccbcd53f63749
#
_entry.id   490c9efa034584ea1d1ccbcd53f63749
#
_cell.length_a   1.000
_cell.length_b   1.000
_cell.length_c   1.000
_cell.angle_alpha   90.00
_cell.angle_beta   90.00
_cell.angle_gamma   90.00
#
_symmetry.space_group_name_H-M   'P 1'
#
loop_
_entity.id
_entity.type
_entity.pdbx_description
1 polymer ?
#
loop_
_entity_poly.entity_id
_entity_poly.type
_entity_poly.pdbx_seq_one_letter_code
_entity_poly.pdbx_strand_id
1 'polypeptide(L)'
;MDIIDAKNHPANDGLDFQFFGSISKEVLCNYLSRSLIYSDEKRDEYGLTGDETARFILHLGAKYIGRANTKWSPSAADVEKIASRKGELAAVHAFDPDVVFEACIFECVSKKSINSIPIPSWVFTAFGKQPETRNFRYEDMIFTNGRYVNNWGTDASIPDITREETQMLFYYRACLFIDAGYEGLHM
;
A
#
# COMPACT_ATOMS: atom_id res chain seq x y z
N MET A 1 -5.46 -23.59 -12.34
CA MET A 1 -6.28 -22.98 -11.27
C MET A 1 -7.75 -23.29 -11.58
N ASP A 2 -8.22 -24.52 -11.26
CA ASP A 2 -9.55 -25.02 -11.66
C ASP A 2 -10.55 -25.06 -10.50
N ILE A 3 -10.57 -24.05 -9.62
CA ILE A 3 -11.28 -24.22 -8.34
C ILE A 3 -12.30 -23.11 -8.06
N ILE A 4 -12.45 -22.12 -8.93
CA ILE A 4 -13.50 -21.12 -8.76
C ILE A 4 -14.54 -21.32 -9.84
N ASP A 5 -15.67 -21.90 -9.46
CA ASP A 5 -16.85 -21.96 -10.33
C ASP A 5 -17.39 -20.54 -10.50
N ALA A 6 -17.12 -19.93 -11.66
CA ALA A 6 -17.53 -18.57 -11.98
C ALA A 6 -19.05 -18.34 -11.87
N LYS A 7 -19.86 -19.41 -11.89
CA LYS A 7 -21.32 -19.32 -11.74
C LYS A 7 -21.80 -19.20 -10.30
N ASN A 8 -21.00 -19.68 -9.34
CA ASN A 8 -21.31 -19.67 -7.92
C ASN A 8 -20.37 -18.75 -7.11
N HIS A 9 -19.66 -17.85 -7.80
CA HIS A 9 -18.77 -16.91 -7.13
C HIS A 9 -19.58 -15.87 -6.34
N PRO A 10 -19.24 -15.60 -5.06
CA PRO A 10 -19.92 -14.59 -4.24
C PRO A 10 -19.95 -13.18 -4.85
N ALA A 11 -19.07 -12.87 -5.80
CA ALA A 11 -19.06 -11.64 -6.56
C ALA A 11 -20.30 -11.45 -7.47
N ASN A 12 -21.04 -12.51 -7.80
CA ASN A 12 -22.22 -12.47 -8.67
C ASN A 12 -23.54 -12.29 -7.91
N ASP A 13 -23.55 -11.54 -6.82
CA ASP A 13 -24.74 -11.28 -6.01
C ASP A 13 -25.60 -10.11 -6.50
N GLY A 14 -25.24 -9.48 -7.63
CA GLY A 14 -25.96 -8.40 -8.25
C GLY A 14 -25.71 -7.01 -7.63
N LEU A 15 -24.78 -6.89 -6.68
CA LEU A 15 -24.37 -5.58 -6.13
C LEU A 15 -23.52 -4.82 -7.14
N ASP A 16 -23.72 -3.51 -7.21
CA ASP A 16 -22.91 -2.61 -8.04
C ASP A 16 -21.66 -2.16 -7.28
N PHE A 17 -20.50 -2.29 -7.92
CA PHE A 17 -19.20 -1.85 -7.41
C PHE A 17 -18.53 -0.82 -8.34
N GLN A 18 -19.24 -0.40 -9.41
CA GLN A 18 -18.66 0.51 -10.40
C GLN A 18 -18.72 1.97 -9.94
N PHE A 19 -17.62 2.68 -10.09
CA PHE A 19 -17.57 4.13 -9.89
C PHE A 19 -16.50 4.76 -10.78
N PHE A 20 -16.66 6.03 -11.06
CA PHE A 20 -15.70 6.82 -11.81
C PHE A 20 -15.55 8.20 -11.17
N GLY A 21 -14.34 8.49 -10.69
CA GLY A 21 -14.01 9.72 -9.96
C GLY A 21 -14.57 9.72 -8.54
N SER A 22 -15.87 10.01 -8.35
CA SER A 22 -16.52 9.96 -7.03
C SER A 22 -17.30 8.67 -6.84
N ILE A 23 -17.25 8.12 -5.63
CA ILE A 23 -18.03 6.94 -5.25
C ILE A 23 -19.41 7.36 -4.72
N SER A 24 -20.49 6.71 -5.16
CA SER A 24 -21.83 6.90 -4.60
C SER A 24 -21.94 6.28 -3.21
N LYS A 25 -22.91 6.73 -2.41
CA LYS A 25 -23.20 6.13 -1.10
C LYS A 25 -23.53 4.65 -1.21
N GLU A 26 -24.30 4.26 -2.23
CA GLU A 26 -24.69 2.87 -2.46
C GLU A 26 -23.46 1.99 -2.73
N VAL A 27 -22.65 2.37 -3.72
CA VAL A 27 -21.42 1.65 -4.06
C VAL A 27 -20.45 1.59 -2.88
N LEU A 28 -20.31 2.69 -2.13
CA LEU A 28 -19.51 2.69 -0.89
C LEU A 28 -20.03 1.67 0.14
N CYS A 29 -21.35 1.63 0.37
CA CYS A 29 -21.95 0.65 1.28
C CYS A 29 -21.72 -0.79 0.79
N ASN A 30 -21.75 -1.03 -0.52
CA ASN A 30 -21.46 -2.34 -1.10
C ASN A 30 -20.02 -2.76 -0.82
N TYR A 31 -19.04 -1.86 -1.04
CA TYR A 31 -17.64 -2.12 -0.67
C TYR A 31 -17.46 -2.38 0.82
N LEU A 32 -18.08 -1.57 1.68
CA LEU A 32 -17.98 -1.73 3.13
C LEU A 32 -18.59 -3.06 3.62
N SER A 33 -19.64 -3.55 2.97
CA SER A 33 -20.25 -4.85 3.29
C SER A 33 -19.35 -6.05 2.90
N ARG A 34 -18.37 -5.83 2.04
CA ARG A 34 -17.43 -6.81 1.49
C ARG A 34 -15.98 -6.46 1.81
N SER A 35 -15.73 -5.74 2.90
CA SER A 35 -14.38 -5.38 3.32
C SER A 35 -13.71 -6.46 4.16
N LEU A 36 -12.42 -6.64 3.93
CA LEU A 36 -11.56 -7.58 4.65
C LEU A 36 -10.24 -6.87 4.97
N ILE A 37 -9.75 -6.98 6.19
CA ILE A 37 -8.36 -6.61 6.52
C ILE A 37 -7.51 -7.88 6.38
N TYR A 38 -6.58 -7.84 5.43
CA TYR A 38 -5.70 -8.97 5.14
C TYR A 38 -4.29 -8.50 4.80
N SER A 39 -3.41 -8.52 5.79
CA SER A 39 -2.04 -8.03 5.70
C SER A 39 -1.10 -9.04 5.05
N ASP A 40 -0.26 -8.59 4.12
CA ASP A 40 0.81 -9.38 3.49
C ASP A 40 1.88 -9.87 4.50
N GLU A 41 2.11 -9.13 5.59
CA GLU A 41 3.01 -9.57 6.67
C GLU A 41 2.50 -10.85 7.33
N LYS A 42 1.18 -10.94 7.57
CA LYS A 42 0.56 -12.15 8.13
C LYS A 42 0.57 -13.32 7.16
N ARG A 43 0.34 -13.03 5.89
CA ARG A 43 0.48 -14.02 4.83
C ARG A 43 1.88 -14.64 4.81
N ASP A 44 2.91 -13.80 4.84
CA ASP A 44 4.31 -14.25 4.85
C ASP A 44 4.64 -15.04 6.13
N GLU A 45 4.10 -14.63 7.29
CA GLU A 45 4.24 -15.34 8.57
C GLU A 45 3.66 -16.76 8.52
N TYR A 46 2.52 -16.94 7.84
CA TYR A 46 1.87 -18.24 7.69
C TYR A 46 2.35 -19.05 6.47
N GLY A 47 3.28 -18.49 5.68
CA GLY A 47 3.84 -19.16 4.50
C GLY A 47 2.85 -19.37 3.37
N LEU A 48 1.79 -18.54 3.28
CA LEU A 48 0.79 -18.65 2.23
C LEU A 48 1.37 -18.14 0.90
N THR A 49 1.08 -18.86 -0.17
CA THR A 49 1.43 -18.46 -1.53
C THR A 49 0.48 -17.37 -2.05
N GLY A 50 0.90 -16.66 -3.11
CA GLY A 50 0.02 -15.70 -3.79
C GLY A 50 -1.27 -16.33 -4.32
N ASP A 51 -1.19 -17.58 -4.83
CA ASP A 51 -2.36 -18.33 -5.32
C ASP A 51 -3.34 -18.66 -4.19
N GLU A 52 -2.85 -19.04 -3.02
CA GLU A 52 -3.71 -19.29 -1.85
C GLU A 52 -4.37 -18.03 -1.36
N THR A 53 -3.65 -16.91 -1.35
CA THR A 53 -4.19 -15.58 -1.03
C THR A 53 -5.28 -15.17 -2.01
N ALA A 54 -5.04 -15.30 -3.31
CA ALA A 54 -6.03 -14.98 -4.34
C ALA A 54 -7.30 -15.84 -4.18
N ARG A 55 -7.14 -17.14 -3.99
CA ARG A 55 -8.26 -18.05 -3.74
C ARG A 55 -9.06 -17.65 -2.50
N PHE A 56 -8.39 -17.30 -1.41
CA PHE A 56 -9.03 -16.89 -0.16
C PHE A 56 -9.88 -15.64 -0.37
N ILE A 57 -9.33 -14.59 -0.98
CA ILE A 57 -10.03 -13.34 -1.26
C ILE A 57 -11.27 -13.60 -2.13
N LEU A 58 -11.10 -14.33 -3.23
CA LEU A 58 -12.17 -14.63 -4.17
C LEU A 58 -13.26 -15.50 -3.54
N HIS A 59 -12.92 -16.53 -2.76
CA HIS A 59 -13.91 -17.38 -2.08
C HIS A 59 -14.74 -16.64 -1.03
N LEU A 60 -14.16 -15.64 -0.37
CA LEU A 60 -14.90 -14.78 0.57
C LEU A 60 -15.79 -13.77 -0.16
N GLY A 61 -15.57 -13.54 -1.46
CA GLY A 61 -16.23 -12.49 -2.21
C GLY A 61 -15.88 -11.09 -1.67
N ALA A 62 -14.68 -10.93 -1.11
CA ALA A 62 -14.21 -9.65 -0.59
C ALA A 62 -13.94 -8.68 -1.75
N LYS A 63 -14.36 -7.42 -1.59
CA LYS A 63 -14.24 -6.36 -2.61
C LYS A 63 -13.28 -5.25 -2.18
N TYR A 64 -13.07 -5.06 -0.89
CA TYR A 64 -12.10 -4.10 -0.38
C TYR A 64 -11.14 -4.82 0.58
N ILE A 65 -9.87 -4.87 0.18
CA ILE A 65 -8.82 -5.52 0.95
C ILE A 65 -8.00 -4.44 1.65
N GLY A 66 -8.40 -4.12 2.87
CA GLY A 66 -7.73 -3.14 3.70
C GLY A 66 -6.40 -3.66 4.21
N ARG A 67 -5.38 -2.80 4.23
CA ARG A 67 -4.02 -3.10 4.70
C ARG A 67 -3.37 -4.27 3.97
N ALA A 68 -3.68 -4.43 2.69
CA ALA A 68 -3.13 -5.52 1.88
C ALA A 68 -1.60 -5.47 1.78
N ASN A 69 -1.01 -4.29 1.88
CA ASN A 69 0.43 -4.13 2.06
C ASN A 69 0.69 -3.21 3.26
N THR A 70 1.35 -3.75 4.28
CA THR A 70 1.67 -3.03 5.52
C THR A 70 3.15 -3.08 5.78
N LYS A 71 3.79 -1.92 5.79
CA LYS A 71 5.18 -1.79 6.21
C LYS A 71 5.29 -0.63 7.18
N TRP A 72 5.54 -0.95 8.44
CA TRP A 72 5.57 0.02 9.52
C TRP A 72 6.55 1.17 9.26
N SER A 73 7.81 0.86 8.97
CA SER A 73 8.80 1.83 8.52
C SER A 73 9.37 1.39 7.17
N PRO A 74 9.40 2.26 6.16
CA PRO A 74 9.92 1.92 4.84
C PRO A 74 11.43 1.65 4.87
N SER A 75 11.88 0.82 3.93
CA SER A 75 13.27 0.45 3.71
C SER A 75 13.60 0.29 2.23
N ALA A 76 14.88 0.25 1.87
CA ALA A 76 15.30 0.02 0.49
C ALA A 76 14.81 -1.33 -0.08
N ALA A 77 14.66 -2.35 0.77
CA ALA A 77 14.17 -3.68 0.35
C ALA A 77 12.67 -3.70 -0.02
N ASP A 78 11.90 -2.64 0.31
CA ASP A 78 10.48 -2.62 0.05
C ASP A 78 10.15 -2.51 -1.45
N VAL A 79 11.04 -1.92 -2.24
CA VAL A 79 10.87 -1.79 -3.70
C VAL A 79 10.62 -3.15 -4.35
N GLU A 80 11.50 -4.12 -4.09
CA GLU A 80 11.37 -5.48 -4.63
C GLU A 80 10.15 -6.21 -4.06
N LYS A 81 9.89 -6.05 -2.76
CA LYS A 81 8.74 -6.67 -2.10
C LYS A 81 7.41 -6.14 -2.65
N ILE A 82 7.28 -4.83 -2.84
CA ILE A 82 6.08 -4.22 -3.42
C ILE A 82 5.91 -4.71 -4.86
N ALA A 83 6.96 -4.66 -5.66
CA ALA A 83 6.93 -5.10 -7.06
C ALA A 83 6.57 -6.60 -7.19
N SER A 84 7.01 -7.45 -6.28
CA SER A 84 6.69 -8.88 -6.29
C SER A 84 5.20 -9.20 -6.11
N ARG A 85 4.41 -8.26 -5.56
CA ARG A 85 2.95 -8.44 -5.37
C ARG A 85 2.14 -8.20 -6.65
N LYS A 86 2.71 -7.56 -7.64
CA LYS A 86 2.00 -7.20 -8.89
C LYS A 86 1.30 -8.37 -9.57
N GLY A 87 1.95 -9.53 -9.63
CA GLY A 87 1.37 -10.74 -10.22
C GLY A 87 0.18 -11.29 -9.43
N GLU A 88 0.22 -11.19 -8.09
CA GLU A 88 -0.86 -11.61 -7.21
C GLU A 88 -2.10 -10.73 -7.35
N LEU A 89 -1.92 -9.41 -7.33
CA LEU A 89 -3.02 -8.46 -7.52
C LEU A 89 -3.66 -8.66 -8.90
N ALA A 90 -2.84 -8.77 -9.95
CA ALA A 90 -3.31 -9.02 -11.30
C ALA A 90 -4.09 -10.35 -11.44
N ALA A 91 -3.69 -11.39 -10.71
CA ALA A 91 -4.40 -12.67 -10.70
C ALA A 91 -5.80 -12.55 -10.08
N VAL A 92 -5.96 -11.76 -9.02
CA VAL A 92 -7.29 -11.47 -8.44
C VAL A 92 -8.13 -10.66 -9.41
N HIS A 93 -7.59 -9.57 -9.97
CA HIS A 93 -8.31 -8.70 -10.91
C HIS A 93 -8.72 -9.41 -12.21
N ALA A 94 -8.00 -10.44 -12.63
CA ALA A 94 -8.40 -11.25 -13.78
C ALA A 94 -9.72 -12.02 -13.56
N PHE A 95 -10.06 -12.33 -12.31
CA PHE A 95 -11.33 -12.97 -11.94
C PHE A 95 -12.38 -11.97 -11.48
N ASP A 96 -11.96 -10.94 -10.76
CA ASP A 96 -12.85 -9.95 -10.16
C ASP A 96 -12.18 -8.57 -10.23
N PRO A 97 -12.46 -7.81 -11.31
CA PRO A 97 -11.86 -6.49 -11.52
C PRO A 97 -12.35 -5.41 -10.54
N ASP A 98 -13.40 -5.70 -9.77
CA ASP A 98 -13.96 -4.76 -8.80
C ASP A 98 -13.28 -4.83 -7.42
N VAL A 99 -12.34 -5.76 -7.22
CA VAL A 99 -11.58 -5.83 -5.97
C VAL A 99 -10.62 -4.64 -5.88
N VAL A 100 -10.68 -3.93 -4.76
CA VAL A 100 -9.77 -2.81 -4.43
C VAL A 100 -8.76 -3.27 -3.37
N PHE A 101 -7.48 -3.13 -3.66
CA PHE A 101 -6.40 -3.36 -2.70
C PHE A 101 -5.89 -2.06 -2.11
N GLU A 102 -5.88 -1.96 -0.79
CA GLU A 102 -5.32 -0.82 -0.07
C GLU A 102 -3.92 -1.12 0.44
N ALA A 103 -2.98 -0.22 0.15
CA ALA A 103 -1.65 -0.21 0.76
C ALA A 103 -1.54 0.89 1.82
N CYS A 104 -0.65 0.68 2.81
CA CYS A 104 -0.47 1.62 3.91
C CYS A 104 0.85 2.39 3.80
N ILE A 105 0.75 3.71 3.95
CA ILE A 105 1.88 4.60 4.17
C ILE A 105 1.81 5.09 5.61
N PHE A 106 2.43 4.35 6.53
CA PHE A 106 2.35 4.66 7.96
C PHE A 106 3.21 5.84 8.38
N GLU A 107 2.80 6.46 9.48
CA GLU A 107 3.44 7.59 10.15
C GLU A 107 4.67 7.15 10.99
N CYS A 108 5.50 6.28 10.44
CA CYS A 108 6.73 5.84 11.09
C CYS A 108 7.92 5.92 10.13
N VAL A 109 8.97 6.61 10.58
CA VAL A 109 10.26 6.67 9.90
C VAL A 109 11.36 6.22 10.86
N SER A 110 12.15 5.23 10.46
CA SER A 110 13.31 4.74 11.22
C SER A 110 14.59 5.23 10.56
N LYS A 111 15.47 5.86 11.32
CA LYS A 111 16.71 6.47 10.84
C LYS A 111 17.54 5.52 9.96
N LYS A 112 17.78 4.32 10.45
CA LYS A 112 18.57 3.30 9.73
C LYS A 112 17.93 2.95 8.39
N SER A 113 16.63 2.76 8.37
CA SER A 113 15.90 2.34 7.17
C SER A 113 15.81 3.49 6.16
N ILE A 114 15.39 4.68 6.60
CA ILE A 114 15.22 5.86 5.73
C ILE A 114 16.53 6.25 5.07
N ASN A 115 17.61 6.33 5.84
CA ASN A 115 18.92 6.74 5.33
C ASN A 115 19.53 5.72 4.35
N SER A 116 18.91 4.55 4.17
CA SER A 116 19.30 3.55 3.16
C SER A 116 18.54 3.62 1.84
N ILE A 117 17.46 4.43 1.75
CA ILE A 117 16.60 4.49 0.57
C ILE A 117 17.12 5.57 -0.39
N PRO A 118 17.60 5.21 -1.59
CA PRO A 118 17.98 6.19 -2.60
C PRO A 118 16.76 6.92 -3.12
N ILE A 119 16.89 8.23 -3.36
CA ILE A 119 15.83 9.03 -3.99
C ILE A 119 15.98 8.95 -5.50
N PRO A 120 15.01 8.42 -6.24
CA PRO A 120 15.04 8.41 -7.70
C PRO A 120 14.95 9.83 -8.27
N SER A 121 15.60 10.08 -9.41
CA SER A 121 15.61 11.39 -10.07
C SER A 121 14.23 11.96 -10.35
N TRP A 122 13.27 11.09 -10.71
CA TRP A 122 11.90 11.49 -11.00
C TRP A 122 11.16 12.07 -9.78
N VAL A 123 11.52 11.65 -8.55
CA VAL A 123 10.95 12.23 -7.31
C VAL A 123 11.38 13.68 -7.18
N PHE A 124 12.67 13.99 -7.37
CA PHE A 124 13.14 15.37 -7.38
C PHE A 124 12.42 16.22 -8.44
N THR A 125 12.28 15.68 -9.65
CA THR A 125 11.60 16.36 -10.75
C THR A 125 10.13 16.66 -10.42
N ALA A 126 9.42 15.72 -9.78
CA ALA A 126 8.03 15.91 -9.35
C ALA A 126 7.87 17.06 -8.35
N PHE A 127 8.91 17.33 -7.56
CA PHE A 127 8.96 18.46 -6.60
C PHE A 127 9.64 19.73 -7.17
N GLY A 128 9.85 19.78 -8.50
CA GLY A 128 10.47 20.94 -9.17
C GLY A 128 11.94 21.15 -8.83
N LYS A 129 12.63 20.09 -8.37
CA LYS A 129 14.03 20.13 -7.96
C LYS A 129 14.96 19.56 -9.02
N GLN A 130 16.20 20.02 -8.99
CA GLN A 130 17.27 19.35 -9.76
C GLN A 130 17.58 17.98 -9.10
N PRO A 131 17.73 16.92 -9.89
CA PRO A 131 18.09 15.60 -9.38
C PRO A 131 19.44 15.61 -8.66
N GLU A 132 19.46 14.94 -7.50
CA GLU A 132 20.66 14.71 -6.69
C GLU A 132 20.90 13.20 -6.55
N THR A 133 22.17 12.79 -6.39
CA THR A 133 22.52 11.41 -6.04
C THR A 133 22.66 11.32 -4.53
N ARG A 134 21.56 11.02 -3.84
CA ARG A 134 21.51 10.85 -2.38
C ARG A 134 20.37 9.95 -1.95
N ASN A 135 20.44 9.53 -0.70
CA ASN A 135 19.34 8.87 -0.01
C ASN A 135 18.41 9.89 0.67
N PHE A 136 17.22 9.43 1.08
CA PHE A 136 16.39 10.19 2.01
C PHE A 136 17.14 10.43 3.32
N ARG A 137 16.77 11.53 4.01
CA ARG A 137 17.41 11.96 5.25
C ARG A 137 16.39 11.99 6.38
N TYR A 138 16.55 11.09 7.34
CA TYR A 138 15.68 11.01 8.51
C TYR A 138 15.59 12.34 9.27
N GLU A 139 16.73 13.03 9.46
CA GLU A 139 16.83 14.30 10.17
C GLU A 139 16.01 15.42 9.50
N ASP A 140 15.81 15.32 8.18
CA ASP A 140 15.01 16.27 7.41
C ASP A 140 13.51 15.97 7.44
N MET A 141 13.10 14.86 8.08
CA MET A 141 11.70 14.43 8.20
C MET A 141 11.11 14.67 9.58
N ILE A 142 11.93 14.76 10.64
CA ILE A 142 11.45 14.83 12.01
C ILE A 142 11.11 16.27 12.42
N PHE A 143 10.28 16.41 13.46
CA PHE A 143 9.92 17.70 14.03
C PHE A 143 11.14 18.37 14.69
N THR A 144 11.46 19.59 14.29
CA THR A 144 12.62 20.36 14.79
C THR A 144 12.51 20.75 16.27
N ASN A 145 11.30 20.79 16.81
CA ASN A 145 11.03 21.06 18.25
C ASN A 145 11.07 19.80 19.12
N GLY A 146 11.49 18.64 18.57
CA GLY A 146 11.60 17.38 19.29
C GLY A 146 10.26 16.64 19.49
N ARG A 147 9.12 17.19 19.08
CA ARG A 147 7.83 16.54 19.18
C ARG A 147 7.82 15.24 18.36
N TYR A 148 7.30 14.16 18.94
CA TYR A 148 7.18 12.84 18.32
C TYR A 148 8.50 12.20 17.86
N VAL A 149 9.64 12.78 18.22
CA VAL A 149 10.96 12.14 18.03
C VAL A 149 11.04 10.93 18.97
N ASN A 150 11.49 9.79 18.42
CA ASN A 150 11.56 8.51 19.13
C ASN A 150 10.20 8.00 19.65
N ASN A 151 9.08 8.42 19.05
CA ASN A 151 7.74 8.02 19.47
C ASN A 151 7.52 6.50 19.40
N TRP A 152 8.15 5.83 18.46
CA TRP A 152 8.05 4.39 18.23
C TRP A 152 9.26 3.60 18.75
N GLY A 153 10.19 4.25 19.43
CA GLY A 153 11.44 3.72 19.95
C GLY A 153 12.65 4.52 19.47
N THR A 154 13.84 4.11 19.91
CA THR A 154 15.09 4.81 19.54
C THR A 154 15.25 4.92 18.03
N ASP A 155 15.49 6.14 17.54
CA ASP A 155 15.62 6.45 16.11
C ASP A 155 14.40 6.06 15.25
N ALA A 156 13.21 5.93 15.85
CA ALA A 156 11.96 5.67 15.17
C ALA A 156 10.90 6.71 15.57
N SER A 157 10.52 7.58 14.65
CA SER A 157 9.74 8.80 14.90
C SER A 157 8.50 8.88 14.02
N ILE A 158 7.54 9.72 14.45
CA ILE A 158 6.49 10.19 13.54
C ILE A 158 7.10 11.32 12.70
N PRO A 159 7.04 11.22 11.37
CA PRO A 159 7.57 12.27 10.50
C PRO A 159 6.65 13.50 10.47
N ASP A 160 7.24 14.67 10.32
CA ASP A 160 6.53 15.93 10.11
C ASP A 160 6.12 16.05 8.62
N ILE A 161 4.83 15.92 8.33
CA ILE A 161 4.29 15.98 6.97
C ILE A 161 4.45 17.36 6.31
N THR A 162 4.72 18.41 7.09
CA THR A 162 4.99 19.74 6.54
C THR A 162 6.40 19.87 5.94
N ARG A 163 7.26 18.89 6.22
CA ARG A 163 8.63 18.87 5.69
C ARG A 163 8.66 18.22 4.32
N GLU A 164 9.31 18.89 3.39
CA GLU A 164 9.40 18.47 1.99
C GLU A 164 10.00 17.06 1.83
N GLU A 165 11.01 16.71 2.61
CA GLU A 165 11.62 15.38 2.59
C GLU A 165 10.61 14.29 2.95
N THR A 166 9.71 14.53 3.90
CA THR A 166 8.60 13.63 4.24
C THR A 166 7.61 13.52 3.08
N GLN A 167 7.24 14.65 2.48
CA GLN A 167 6.34 14.68 1.33
C GLN A 167 6.90 13.90 0.13
N MET A 168 8.21 14.07 -0.15
CA MET A 168 8.91 13.31 -1.18
C MET A 168 8.89 11.81 -0.91
N LEU A 169 9.09 11.38 0.34
CA LEU A 169 9.04 9.97 0.74
C LEU A 169 7.63 9.40 0.54
N PHE A 170 6.60 10.10 0.99
CA PHE A 170 5.21 9.65 0.88
C PHE A 170 4.78 9.57 -0.59
N TYR A 171 5.12 10.56 -1.40
CA TYR A 171 4.90 10.54 -2.83
C TYR A 171 5.61 9.36 -3.51
N TYR A 172 6.88 9.15 -3.21
CA TYR A 172 7.65 8.01 -3.70
C TYR A 172 6.98 6.68 -3.39
N ARG A 173 6.57 6.47 -2.15
CA ARG A 173 5.90 5.24 -1.73
C ARG A 173 4.54 5.06 -2.41
N ALA A 174 3.74 6.12 -2.49
CA ALA A 174 2.46 6.09 -3.19
C ALA A 174 2.62 5.62 -4.64
N CYS A 175 3.60 6.19 -5.37
CA CYS A 175 3.89 5.77 -6.73
C CYS A 175 4.29 4.29 -6.84
N LEU A 176 5.12 3.78 -5.91
CA LEU A 176 5.49 2.37 -5.89
C LEU A 176 4.26 1.45 -5.73
N PHE A 177 3.34 1.81 -4.85
CA PHE A 177 2.12 1.04 -4.64
C PHE A 177 1.20 1.09 -5.86
N ILE A 178 0.98 2.27 -6.44
CA ILE A 178 0.17 2.43 -7.65
C ILE A 178 0.77 1.61 -8.81
N ASP A 179 2.07 1.66 -9.01
CA ASP A 179 2.77 0.90 -10.06
C ASP A 179 2.67 -0.62 -9.85
N ALA A 180 2.52 -1.06 -8.61
CA ALA A 180 2.30 -2.46 -8.28
C ALA A 180 0.83 -2.91 -8.44
N GLY A 181 -0.12 -1.97 -8.60
CA GLY A 181 -1.54 -2.24 -8.81
C GLY A 181 -2.43 -2.06 -7.59
N TYR A 182 -1.97 -1.36 -6.54
CA TYR A 182 -2.84 -0.95 -5.43
C TYR A 182 -3.65 0.28 -5.82
N GLU A 183 -4.94 0.29 -5.50
CA GLU A 183 -5.86 1.38 -5.85
C GLU A 183 -6.23 2.24 -4.64
N GLY A 184 -6.16 1.69 -3.44
CA GLY A 184 -6.40 2.40 -2.19
C GLY A 184 -5.08 2.74 -1.48
N LEU A 185 -5.00 3.95 -0.91
CA LEU A 185 -3.87 4.35 -0.08
C LEU A 185 -4.37 4.84 1.28
N HIS A 186 -3.91 4.17 2.33
CA HIS A 186 -4.12 4.56 3.72
C HIS A 186 -2.92 5.38 4.19
N MET A 187 -3.16 6.61 4.68
CA MET A 187 -2.14 7.51 5.21
C MET A 187 -2.52 8.05 6.58
#